data_8e9b47c5f117f80de0e8dac51a4e9284
#
_entry.id   8e9b47c5f117f80de0e8dac51a4e9284
#
_cell.length_a   1.000
_cell.length_b   1.000
_cell.length_c   1.000
_cell.angle_alpha   90.00
_cell.angle_beta   90.00
_cell.angle_gamma   90.00
#
_symmetry.space_group_name_H-M   'P 1'
#
loop_
_entity.id
_entity.type
_entity.pdbx_description
1 polymer ?
#
loop_
_entity_poly.entity_id
_entity_poly.type
_entity_poly.pdbx_seq_one_letter_code
_entity_poly.pdbx_strand_id
1 'polypeptide(L)'
;MSETKHTEWFECWFDSPYYHVLYKNRDFTEAELFIDNLVQLIKPSKSNRILDLACGKGRHAIYLNKKGFDVTGIDLSEKSIECAKISENETLHFYTHDMRKLFRSNYFDIVLNLFTSFGYFEQEREDNAVINSASKALKPNGLFVLDFMNVKKIMGNLSCEETKTVEGIEFKISKTIENNFIIKKIQFADKGKEYYFEERVKALRLPDFEKYFEANKLKIVHLRGNYGLEEFDENSSDRLIIVARKI
;
A
#
# COMPACT_ATOMS: atom_id res chain seq x y z
N MET A 1 -24.33 4.62 -25.91
CA MET A 1 -24.22 5.40 -24.67
C MET A 1 -22.81 5.17 -24.15
N SER A 2 -21.92 6.15 -24.27
CA SER A 2 -20.56 6.04 -23.72
C SER A 2 -20.68 6.12 -22.21
N GLU A 3 -20.37 5.04 -21.51
CA GLU A 3 -20.14 5.09 -20.07
C GLU A 3 -19.00 6.09 -19.83
N THR A 4 -19.32 7.22 -19.21
CA THR A 4 -18.31 8.12 -18.67
C THR A 4 -17.57 7.32 -17.59
N LYS A 5 -16.36 6.87 -17.89
CA LYS A 5 -15.45 6.21 -16.95
C LYS A 5 -15.28 7.18 -15.78
N HIS A 6 -15.87 6.85 -14.65
CA HIS A 6 -15.70 7.63 -13.42
C HIS A 6 -14.25 7.42 -13.00
N THR A 7 -13.40 8.42 -13.23
CA THR A 7 -11.98 8.33 -12.85
C THR A 7 -11.89 8.43 -11.34
N GLU A 8 -11.38 7.40 -10.71
CA GLU A 8 -11.19 7.36 -9.26
C GLU A 8 -10.10 8.38 -8.85
N TRP A 9 -10.24 9.00 -7.66
CA TRP A 9 -9.32 10.04 -7.19
C TRP A 9 -7.86 9.57 -7.16
N PHE A 10 -7.63 8.30 -6.83
CA PHE A 10 -6.30 7.71 -6.73
C PHE A 10 -5.64 7.53 -8.11
N GLU A 11 -6.40 7.33 -9.20
CA GLU A 11 -5.85 7.27 -10.56
C GLU A 11 -5.24 8.62 -10.95
N CYS A 12 -5.92 9.73 -10.63
CA CYS A 12 -5.43 11.08 -10.97
C CYS A 12 -4.22 11.49 -10.15
N TRP A 13 -4.23 11.23 -8.84
CA TRP A 13 -3.20 11.69 -7.94
C TRP A 13 -1.91 10.87 -8.06
N PHE A 14 -2.00 9.55 -7.99
CA PHE A 14 -0.81 8.67 -8.05
C PHE A 14 -0.12 8.70 -9.40
N ASP A 15 -0.84 9.04 -10.49
CA ASP A 15 -0.27 9.27 -11.82
C ASP A 15 0.32 10.68 -12.00
N SER A 16 0.11 11.58 -11.04
CA SER A 16 0.63 12.94 -11.09
C SER A 16 2.14 12.98 -10.84
N PRO A 17 2.91 13.75 -11.62
CA PRO A 17 4.34 13.98 -11.33
C PRO A 17 4.55 14.59 -9.95
N TYR A 18 3.60 15.39 -9.45
CA TYR A 18 3.67 16.03 -8.14
C TYR A 18 3.54 15.06 -6.96
N TYR A 19 2.86 13.93 -7.14
CA TYR A 19 2.89 12.85 -6.16
C TYR A 19 4.31 12.39 -5.89
N HIS A 20 5.07 12.15 -6.95
CA HIS A 20 6.46 11.70 -6.82
C HIS A 20 7.40 12.78 -6.26
N VAL A 21 7.11 14.05 -6.51
CA VAL A 21 7.85 15.17 -5.89
C VAL A 21 7.57 15.21 -4.40
N LEU A 22 6.29 15.27 -3.99
CA LEU A 22 5.89 15.38 -2.58
C LEU A 22 6.44 14.22 -1.74
N TYR A 23 6.45 13.02 -2.30
CA TYR A 23 6.88 11.78 -1.63
C TYR A 23 8.31 11.33 -1.99
N LYS A 24 9.12 12.19 -2.62
CA LYS A 24 10.49 11.88 -3.01
C LYS A 24 11.37 11.40 -1.85
N ASN A 25 11.17 12.00 -0.65
CA ASN A 25 11.92 11.66 0.55
C ASN A 25 11.43 10.39 1.28
N ARG A 26 10.38 9.75 0.77
CA ARG A 26 10.02 8.37 1.16
C ARG A 26 10.93 7.44 0.37
N ASP A 27 12.20 7.44 0.76
CA ASP A 27 13.31 6.94 -0.03
C ASP A 27 13.39 5.40 -0.04
N PHE A 28 14.28 4.92 -0.86
CA PHE A 28 14.59 3.51 -0.96
C PHE A 28 15.10 2.95 0.37
N THR A 29 15.76 3.75 1.21
CA THR A 29 16.35 3.35 2.50
C THR A 29 15.29 2.90 3.49
N GLU A 30 14.17 3.63 3.63
CA GLU A 30 13.05 3.22 4.49
C GLU A 30 12.41 1.93 4.00
N ALA A 31 12.18 1.82 2.66
CA ALA A 31 11.63 0.63 2.06
C ALA A 31 12.56 -0.58 2.21
N GLU A 32 13.86 -0.39 2.02
CA GLU A 32 14.87 -1.42 2.18
C GLU A 32 14.95 -1.91 3.62
N LEU A 33 14.99 -0.99 4.59
CA LEU A 33 14.97 -1.32 6.02
C LEU A 33 13.72 -2.14 6.38
N PHE A 34 12.55 -1.72 5.93
CA PHE A 34 11.31 -2.44 6.21
C PHE A 34 11.34 -3.85 5.62
N ILE A 35 11.74 -3.99 4.36
CA ILE A 35 11.85 -5.30 3.71
C ILE A 35 12.88 -6.20 4.40
N ASP A 36 14.02 -5.66 4.85
CA ASP A 36 15.03 -6.40 5.58
C ASP A 36 14.49 -6.98 6.87
N ASN A 37 13.83 -6.16 7.67
CA ASN A 37 13.20 -6.56 8.91
C ASN A 37 12.07 -7.57 8.66
N LEU A 38 11.23 -7.33 7.63
CA LEU A 38 10.16 -8.25 7.26
C LEU A 38 10.70 -9.63 6.86
N VAL A 39 11.74 -9.69 6.03
CA VAL A 39 12.39 -10.94 5.63
C VAL A 39 12.97 -11.67 6.85
N GLN A 40 13.54 -10.96 7.82
CA GLN A 40 14.01 -11.57 9.08
C GLN A 40 12.86 -12.13 9.92
N LEU A 41 11.71 -11.46 9.96
CA LEU A 41 10.53 -11.89 10.71
C LEU A 41 9.88 -13.14 10.10
N ILE A 42 9.58 -13.10 8.80
CA ILE A 42 8.79 -14.16 8.13
C ILE A 42 9.67 -15.28 7.56
N LYS A 43 10.98 -15.07 7.43
CA LYS A 43 12.01 -16.04 7.00
C LYS A 43 11.62 -16.80 5.72
N PRO A 44 11.36 -16.12 4.60
CA PRO A 44 10.93 -16.77 3.37
C PRO A 44 12.06 -17.61 2.79
N SER A 45 11.70 -18.76 2.18
CA SER A 45 12.61 -19.52 1.32
C SER A 45 12.89 -18.76 0.04
N LYS A 46 14.08 -18.92 -0.54
CA LYS A 46 14.42 -18.35 -1.88
C LYS A 46 13.55 -18.90 -3.01
N SER A 47 12.92 -20.05 -2.82
CA SER A 47 11.96 -20.61 -3.75
C SER A 47 10.53 -20.03 -3.62
N ASN A 48 10.30 -19.17 -2.63
CA ASN A 48 8.98 -18.57 -2.45
C ASN A 48 8.70 -17.52 -3.54
N ARG A 49 7.47 -17.54 -4.05
CA ARG A 49 6.93 -16.55 -4.96
C ARG A 49 6.20 -15.47 -4.18
N ILE A 50 6.54 -14.23 -4.45
CA ILE A 50 6.02 -13.06 -3.74
C ILE A 50 5.17 -12.23 -4.71
N LEU A 51 3.98 -11.81 -4.27
CA LEU A 51 3.15 -10.84 -4.96
C LEU A 51 3.15 -9.53 -4.20
N ASP A 52 3.44 -8.42 -4.86
CA ASP A 52 3.34 -7.05 -4.35
C ASP A 52 2.09 -6.39 -4.96
N LEU A 53 1.04 -6.21 -4.15
CA LEU A 53 -0.24 -5.60 -4.54
C LEU A 53 -0.16 -4.08 -4.42
N ALA A 54 -0.56 -3.37 -5.48
CA ALA A 54 -0.41 -1.93 -5.61
C ALA A 54 1.06 -1.50 -5.47
N CYS A 55 1.92 -2.14 -6.27
CA CYS A 55 3.37 -2.01 -6.19
C CYS A 55 3.91 -0.66 -6.67
N GLY A 56 3.08 0.17 -7.33
CA GLY A 56 3.50 1.42 -7.97
C GLY A 56 4.65 1.19 -8.95
N LYS A 57 5.72 1.96 -8.82
CA LYS A 57 6.95 1.82 -9.63
C LYS A 57 7.86 0.66 -9.20
N GLY A 58 7.36 -0.24 -8.34
CA GLY A 58 8.02 -1.49 -7.99
C GLY A 58 9.11 -1.38 -6.91
N ARG A 59 9.17 -0.33 -6.11
CA ARG A 59 10.22 -0.09 -5.12
C ARG A 59 10.52 -1.30 -4.23
N HIS A 60 9.48 -1.87 -3.61
CA HIS A 60 9.61 -3.04 -2.74
C HIS A 60 9.89 -4.31 -3.53
N ALA A 61 9.18 -4.51 -4.65
CA ALA A 61 9.35 -5.65 -5.53
C ALA A 61 10.78 -5.75 -6.08
N ILE A 62 11.34 -4.64 -6.56
CA ILE A 62 12.71 -4.56 -7.07
C ILE A 62 13.72 -4.92 -5.97
N TYR A 63 13.54 -4.40 -4.75
CA TYR A 63 14.45 -4.70 -3.65
C TYR A 63 14.37 -6.17 -3.21
N LEU A 64 13.16 -6.74 -3.10
CA LEU A 64 12.98 -8.17 -2.84
C LEU A 64 13.64 -9.05 -3.91
N ASN A 65 13.53 -8.65 -5.18
CA ASN A 65 14.18 -9.38 -6.26
C ASN A 65 15.71 -9.29 -6.19
N LYS A 66 16.28 -8.12 -5.86
CA LYS A 66 17.74 -7.99 -5.58
C LYS A 66 18.20 -8.92 -4.44
N LYS A 67 17.31 -9.25 -3.50
CA LYS A 67 17.58 -10.25 -2.46
C LYS A 67 17.45 -11.70 -2.95
N GLY A 68 17.10 -11.92 -4.23
CA GLY A 68 17.02 -13.22 -4.88
C GLY A 68 15.68 -13.93 -4.72
N PHE A 69 14.58 -13.20 -4.56
CA PHE A 69 13.21 -13.75 -4.59
C PHE A 69 12.59 -13.66 -5.99
N ASP A 70 11.67 -14.59 -6.29
CA ASP A 70 10.77 -14.52 -7.44
C ASP A 70 9.61 -13.59 -7.09
N VAL A 71 9.53 -12.42 -7.74
CA VAL A 71 8.59 -11.36 -7.37
C VAL A 71 7.73 -10.95 -8.55
N THR A 72 6.44 -10.82 -8.30
CA THR A 72 5.48 -10.23 -9.22
C THR A 72 4.90 -8.97 -8.58
N GLY A 73 4.95 -7.84 -9.26
CA GLY A 73 4.27 -6.61 -8.87
C GLY A 73 3.02 -6.38 -9.71
N ILE A 74 1.92 -5.95 -9.10
CA ILE A 74 0.73 -5.51 -9.83
C ILE A 74 0.29 -4.13 -9.31
N ASP A 75 -0.15 -3.28 -10.24
CA ASP A 75 -0.70 -1.95 -9.94
C ASP A 75 -1.76 -1.59 -10.98
N LEU A 76 -2.67 -0.70 -10.61
CA LEU A 76 -3.70 -0.19 -11.52
C LEU A 76 -3.15 0.84 -12.50
N SER A 77 -2.11 1.58 -12.12
CA SER A 77 -1.47 2.62 -12.91
C SER A 77 -0.60 2.03 -14.02
N GLU A 78 -1.02 2.16 -15.27
CA GLU A 78 -0.23 1.76 -16.44
C GLU A 78 1.13 2.47 -16.47
N LYS A 79 1.16 3.78 -16.16
CA LYS A 79 2.41 4.56 -16.14
C LYS A 79 3.40 4.08 -15.08
N SER A 80 2.90 3.73 -13.90
CA SER A 80 3.74 3.17 -12.84
C SER A 80 4.32 1.82 -13.26
N ILE A 81 3.51 0.96 -13.87
CA ILE A 81 3.94 -0.34 -14.39
C ILE A 81 4.94 -0.20 -15.54
N GLU A 82 4.75 0.74 -16.48
CA GLU A 82 5.73 1.02 -17.53
C GLU A 82 7.10 1.39 -16.93
N CYS A 83 7.12 2.23 -15.91
CA CYS A 83 8.35 2.56 -15.19
C CYS A 83 8.95 1.34 -14.48
N ALA A 84 8.15 0.53 -13.81
CA ALA A 84 8.60 -0.66 -13.08
C ALA A 84 9.20 -1.71 -14.01
N LYS A 85 8.62 -1.89 -15.20
CA LYS A 85 9.07 -2.84 -16.23
C LYS A 85 10.50 -2.62 -16.71
N ILE A 86 11.06 -1.43 -16.57
CA ILE A 86 12.48 -1.15 -16.88
C ILE A 86 13.41 -2.05 -16.03
N SER A 87 12.94 -2.51 -14.88
CA SER A 87 13.69 -3.38 -13.95
C SER A 87 13.35 -4.87 -14.09
N GLU A 88 12.47 -5.26 -15.03
CA GLU A 88 12.09 -6.66 -15.23
C GLU A 88 13.28 -7.56 -15.58
N ASN A 89 13.22 -8.79 -15.11
CA ASN A 89 14.18 -9.86 -15.42
C ASN A 89 13.49 -11.23 -15.29
N GLU A 90 14.24 -12.33 -15.34
CA GLU A 90 13.70 -13.70 -15.30
C GLU A 90 12.85 -14.02 -14.05
N THR A 91 13.06 -13.30 -12.93
CA THR A 91 12.40 -13.51 -11.64
C THR A 91 11.71 -12.26 -11.09
N LEU A 92 11.56 -11.22 -11.93
CA LEU A 92 10.85 -9.99 -11.57
C LEU A 92 9.92 -9.57 -12.71
N HIS A 93 8.63 -9.53 -12.46
CA HIS A 93 7.62 -9.21 -13.46
C HIS A 93 6.61 -8.19 -12.95
N PHE A 94 6.10 -7.32 -13.84
CA PHE A 94 5.11 -6.30 -13.50
C PHE A 94 3.92 -6.33 -14.46
N TYR A 95 2.70 -6.18 -13.89
CA TYR A 95 1.46 -6.22 -14.67
C TYR A 95 0.49 -5.13 -14.22
N THR A 96 -0.17 -4.48 -15.18
CA THR A 96 -1.32 -3.64 -14.90
C THR A 96 -2.50 -4.52 -14.50
N HIS A 97 -2.96 -4.40 -13.25
CA HIS A 97 -4.05 -5.21 -12.73
C HIS A 97 -4.74 -4.54 -11.54
N ASP A 98 -6.05 -4.71 -11.45
CA ASP A 98 -6.86 -4.24 -10.33
C ASP A 98 -6.78 -5.24 -9.16
N MET A 99 -6.28 -4.80 -8.00
CA MET A 99 -6.10 -5.67 -6.82
C MET A 99 -7.41 -6.24 -6.26
N ARG A 100 -8.60 -5.67 -6.62
CA ARG A 100 -9.92 -6.24 -6.30
C ARG A 100 -10.20 -7.53 -7.05
N LYS A 101 -9.47 -7.79 -8.13
CA LYS A 101 -9.63 -8.97 -9.00
C LYS A 101 -8.52 -9.97 -8.74
N LEU A 102 -8.88 -11.27 -8.78
CA LEU A 102 -7.89 -12.33 -8.62
C LEU A 102 -6.88 -12.32 -9.77
N PHE A 103 -5.60 -12.18 -9.46
CA PHE A 103 -4.52 -12.23 -10.45
C PHE A 103 -4.14 -13.68 -10.81
N ARG A 104 -3.80 -14.49 -9.80
CA ARG A 104 -3.49 -15.93 -9.95
C ARG A 104 -3.97 -16.69 -8.71
N SER A 105 -4.54 -17.87 -8.87
CA SER A 105 -5.07 -18.68 -7.77
C SER A 105 -4.01 -19.65 -7.23
N ASN A 106 -3.89 -19.76 -5.89
CA ASN A 106 -2.99 -20.70 -5.19
C ASN A 106 -1.56 -20.72 -5.75
N TYR A 107 -1.01 -19.55 -6.04
CA TYR A 107 0.25 -19.41 -6.76
C TYR A 107 1.37 -18.81 -5.92
N PHE A 108 1.06 -17.88 -5.03
CA PHE A 108 2.05 -17.15 -4.25
C PHE A 108 2.19 -17.72 -2.84
N ASP A 109 3.41 -17.73 -2.34
CA ASP A 109 3.72 -18.09 -0.96
C ASP A 109 3.52 -16.90 -0.02
N ILE A 110 3.74 -15.69 -0.54
CA ILE A 110 3.61 -14.43 0.19
C ILE A 110 2.90 -13.42 -0.71
N VAL A 111 1.93 -12.70 -0.14
CA VAL A 111 1.27 -11.54 -0.76
C VAL A 111 1.52 -10.34 0.14
N LEU A 112 1.97 -9.24 -0.43
CA LEU A 112 2.25 -7.98 0.24
C LEU A 112 1.26 -6.91 -0.23
N ASN A 113 0.76 -6.08 0.69
CA ASN A 113 0.11 -4.82 0.40
C ASN A 113 0.67 -3.78 1.36
N LEU A 114 1.61 -2.99 0.88
CA LEU A 114 2.46 -2.17 1.71
C LEU A 114 2.15 -0.68 1.54
N PHE A 115 2.60 0.11 2.51
CA PHE A 115 2.60 1.56 2.46
C PHE A 115 1.22 2.21 2.39
N THR A 116 0.22 1.62 3.06
CA THR A 116 -1.17 2.11 3.07
C THR A 116 -1.81 2.10 1.67
N SER A 117 -1.56 1.04 0.90
CA SER A 117 -2.20 0.83 -0.41
C SER A 117 -3.55 0.11 -0.27
N PHE A 118 -4.34 0.44 0.75
CA PHE A 118 -5.63 -0.17 1.09
C PHE A 118 -6.60 0.90 1.63
N GLY A 119 -7.90 0.62 1.58
CA GLY A 119 -8.93 1.51 2.15
C GLY A 119 -9.28 2.71 1.27
N TYR A 120 -9.04 2.65 -0.03
CA TYR A 120 -9.32 3.73 -0.99
C TYR A 120 -10.74 3.71 -1.54
N PHE A 121 -11.43 2.57 -1.42
CA PHE A 121 -12.72 2.36 -2.06
C PHE A 121 -13.87 2.89 -1.21
N GLU A 122 -14.93 3.39 -1.86
CA GLU A 122 -16.12 3.88 -1.15
C GLU A 122 -16.86 2.73 -0.44
N GLN A 123 -16.99 1.57 -1.11
CA GLN A 123 -17.80 0.47 -0.62
C GLN A 123 -16.95 -0.56 0.11
N GLU A 124 -17.45 -1.03 1.26
CA GLU A 124 -16.80 -2.08 2.08
C GLU A 124 -16.60 -3.40 1.30
N ARG A 125 -17.53 -3.72 0.40
CA ARG A 125 -17.41 -4.91 -0.45
C ARG A 125 -16.16 -4.90 -1.35
N GLU A 126 -15.66 -3.72 -1.71
CA GLU A 126 -14.46 -3.58 -2.55
C GLU A 126 -13.20 -3.83 -1.73
N ASP A 127 -13.13 -3.34 -0.49
CA ASP A 127 -12.04 -3.66 0.43
C ASP A 127 -12.01 -5.17 0.73
N ASN A 128 -13.19 -5.77 0.97
CA ASN A 128 -13.28 -7.21 1.15
C ASN A 128 -12.87 -7.99 -0.12
N ALA A 129 -13.14 -7.46 -1.31
CA ALA A 129 -12.71 -8.07 -2.57
C ALA A 129 -11.18 -8.11 -2.70
N VAL A 130 -10.46 -7.07 -2.21
CA VAL A 130 -8.98 -7.07 -2.17
C VAL A 130 -8.46 -8.18 -1.27
N ILE A 131 -8.99 -8.30 -0.04
CA ILE A 131 -8.57 -9.34 0.90
C ILE A 131 -8.90 -10.74 0.36
N ASN A 132 -10.07 -10.90 -0.27
CA ASN A 132 -10.46 -12.16 -0.92
C ASN A 132 -9.53 -12.53 -2.07
N SER A 133 -9.17 -11.57 -2.91
CA SER A 133 -8.22 -11.73 -4.01
C SER A 133 -6.84 -12.16 -3.47
N ALA A 134 -6.32 -11.46 -2.45
CA ALA A 134 -5.05 -11.79 -1.80
C ALA A 134 -5.07 -13.21 -1.19
N SER A 135 -6.13 -13.55 -0.44
CA SER A 135 -6.27 -14.89 0.14
C SER A 135 -6.33 -15.99 -0.91
N LYS A 136 -7.10 -15.78 -2.00
CA LYS A 136 -7.17 -16.75 -3.10
C LYS A 136 -5.87 -16.89 -3.88
N ALA A 137 -5.09 -15.82 -3.98
CA ALA A 137 -3.79 -15.82 -4.64
C ALA A 137 -2.75 -16.64 -3.84
N LEU A 138 -2.87 -16.66 -2.53
CA LEU A 138 -2.00 -17.42 -1.63
C LEU A 138 -2.19 -18.94 -1.76
N LYS A 139 -1.08 -19.66 -1.71
CA LYS A 139 -1.06 -21.10 -1.44
C LYS A 139 -1.57 -21.40 -0.02
N PRO A 140 -1.98 -22.66 0.30
CA PRO A 140 -2.24 -23.06 1.67
C PRO A 140 -1.04 -22.75 2.59
N ASN A 141 -1.29 -22.22 3.77
CA ASN A 141 -0.29 -21.71 4.73
C ASN A 141 0.55 -20.50 4.26
N GLY A 142 0.28 -19.93 3.10
CA GLY A 142 0.92 -18.70 2.62
C GLY A 142 0.63 -17.51 3.53
N LEU A 143 1.47 -16.48 3.44
CA LEU A 143 1.41 -15.29 4.28
C LEU A 143 0.88 -14.08 3.52
N PHE A 144 -0.06 -13.36 4.12
CA PHE A 144 -0.46 -12.03 3.70
C PHE A 144 0.11 -11.00 4.66
N VAL A 145 0.82 -10.02 4.12
CA VAL A 145 1.35 -8.89 4.89
C VAL A 145 0.66 -7.61 4.43
N LEU A 146 0.00 -6.95 5.37
CA LEU A 146 -0.65 -5.66 5.13
C LEU A 146 -0.02 -4.62 6.03
N ASP A 147 0.45 -3.51 5.44
CA ASP A 147 1.00 -2.37 6.16
C ASP A 147 0.07 -1.16 6.00
N PHE A 148 -0.51 -0.74 7.10
CA PHE A 148 -1.48 0.35 7.17
C PHE A 148 -1.05 1.43 8.16
N MET A 149 -1.63 2.62 8.04
CA MET A 149 -1.42 3.68 9.02
C MET A 149 -2.08 3.32 10.37
N ASN A 150 -1.51 3.75 11.49
CA ASN A 150 -2.23 3.72 12.76
C ASN A 150 -3.21 4.90 12.83
N VAL A 151 -4.46 4.62 12.57
CA VAL A 151 -5.55 5.61 12.53
C VAL A 151 -5.69 6.35 13.85
N LYS A 152 -5.56 5.67 14.99
CA LYS A 152 -5.71 6.31 16.32
C LYS A 152 -4.66 7.40 16.55
N LYS A 153 -3.42 7.14 16.16
CA LYS A 153 -2.34 8.13 16.23
C LYS A 153 -2.61 9.32 15.30
N ILE A 154 -3.10 9.07 14.09
CA ILE A 154 -3.44 10.14 13.14
C ILE A 154 -4.59 10.99 13.70
N MET A 155 -5.61 10.37 14.28
CA MET A 155 -6.75 11.10 14.90
C MET A 155 -6.32 12.05 16.01
N GLY A 156 -5.28 11.72 16.75
CA GLY A 156 -4.70 12.60 17.78
C GLY A 156 -3.98 13.83 17.22
N ASN A 157 -3.66 13.85 15.93
CA ASN A 157 -2.84 14.88 15.27
C ASN A 157 -3.52 15.56 14.07
N LEU A 158 -4.85 15.49 13.96
CA LEU A 158 -5.61 16.01 12.81
C LEU A 158 -5.59 17.52 12.63
N SER A 159 -5.38 18.28 13.68
CA SER A 159 -5.51 19.74 13.69
C SER A 159 -4.27 20.50 13.18
N CYS A 160 -3.23 19.81 12.72
CA CYS A 160 -2.01 20.46 12.24
C CYS A 160 -2.03 20.64 10.72
N GLU A 161 -2.14 21.89 10.29
CA GLU A 161 -1.71 22.23 8.92
C GLU A 161 -0.19 22.10 8.84
N GLU A 162 0.28 21.43 7.82
CA GLU A 162 1.70 21.21 7.53
C GLU A 162 2.08 21.90 6.23
N THR A 163 3.14 22.67 6.25
CA THR A 163 3.78 23.19 5.02
C THR A 163 5.06 22.43 4.78
N LYS A 164 5.18 21.84 3.59
CA LYS A 164 6.36 21.08 3.18
C LYS A 164 6.92 21.61 1.87
N THR A 165 8.19 22.01 1.84
CA THR A 165 8.86 22.44 0.61
C THR A 165 9.70 21.29 0.05
N VAL A 166 9.44 20.92 -1.20
CA VAL A 166 10.19 19.88 -1.94
C VAL A 166 10.45 20.37 -3.36
N GLU A 167 11.69 20.33 -3.79
CA GLU A 167 12.13 20.81 -5.13
C GLU A 167 11.65 22.23 -5.46
N GLY A 168 11.59 23.11 -4.45
CA GLY A 168 11.14 24.51 -4.62
C GLY A 168 9.63 24.69 -4.68
N ILE A 169 8.84 23.62 -4.59
CA ILE A 169 7.37 23.68 -4.53
C ILE A 169 6.94 23.62 -3.05
N GLU A 170 6.15 24.59 -2.63
CA GLU A 170 5.56 24.66 -1.29
C GLU A 170 4.19 23.96 -1.29
N PHE A 171 4.10 22.80 -0.63
CA PHE A 171 2.87 22.04 -0.44
C PHE A 171 2.22 22.41 0.89
N LYS A 172 0.99 22.92 0.86
CA LYS A 172 0.13 23.12 2.03
C LYS A 172 -0.73 21.87 2.20
N ILE A 173 -0.61 21.23 3.34
CA ILE A 173 -1.21 19.93 3.61
C ILE A 173 -2.08 20.05 4.86
N SER A 174 -3.34 19.66 4.75
CA SER A 174 -4.24 19.53 5.89
C SER A 174 -4.89 18.15 5.92
N LYS A 175 -5.28 17.69 7.11
CA LYS A 175 -5.95 16.40 7.30
C LYS A 175 -7.24 16.61 8.06
N THR A 176 -8.33 15.99 7.57
CA THR A 176 -9.64 15.95 8.24
C THR A 176 -10.15 14.51 8.29
N ILE A 177 -11.14 14.26 9.14
CA ILE A 177 -11.91 13.01 9.10
C ILE A 177 -13.35 13.36 8.76
N GLU A 178 -13.86 12.76 7.70
CA GLU A 178 -15.22 12.93 7.21
C GLU A 178 -15.77 11.56 6.79
N ASN A 179 -16.94 11.19 7.29
CA ASN A 179 -17.62 9.94 6.93
C ASN A 179 -16.73 8.68 7.03
N ASN A 180 -15.95 8.56 8.10
CA ASN A 180 -14.98 7.47 8.33
C ASN A 180 -13.83 7.41 7.31
N PHE A 181 -13.54 8.51 6.60
CA PHE A 181 -12.35 8.67 5.78
C PHE A 181 -11.42 9.70 6.38
N ILE A 182 -10.14 9.40 6.40
CA ILE A 182 -9.06 10.36 6.56
C ILE A 182 -8.86 11.02 5.20
N ILE A 183 -9.13 12.32 5.13
CA ILE A 183 -8.97 13.12 3.93
C ILE A 183 -7.75 13.99 4.10
N LYS A 184 -6.76 13.81 3.24
CA LYS A 184 -5.59 14.66 3.17
C LYS A 184 -5.69 15.59 1.97
N LYS A 185 -5.86 16.88 2.23
CA LYS A 185 -5.93 17.92 1.21
C LYS A 185 -4.53 18.45 0.95
N ILE A 186 -4.15 18.57 -0.32
CA ILE A 186 -2.82 18.98 -0.76
C ILE A 186 -3.00 20.11 -1.77
N GLN A 187 -2.50 21.31 -1.40
CA GLN A 187 -2.57 22.52 -2.22
C GLN A 187 -1.16 23.04 -2.48
N PHE A 188 -0.89 23.46 -3.69
CA PHE A 188 0.38 24.07 -4.06
C PHE A 188 0.23 24.87 -5.37
N ALA A 189 1.22 25.74 -5.65
CA ALA A 189 1.35 26.41 -6.92
C ALA A 189 2.70 26.03 -7.59
N ASP A 190 2.67 25.76 -8.88
CA ASP A 190 3.87 25.56 -9.71
C ASP A 190 3.70 26.25 -11.07
N LYS A 191 4.73 26.97 -11.52
CA LYS A 191 4.76 27.67 -12.82
C LYS A 191 3.53 28.58 -13.06
N GLY A 192 3.08 29.28 -12.00
CA GLY A 192 1.94 30.19 -12.06
C GLY A 192 0.56 29.53 -12.12
N LYS A 193 0.47 28.22 -11.90
CA LYS A 193 -0.78 27.47 -11.85
C LYS A 193 -0.99 26.89 -10.46
N GLU A 194 -2.24 26.97 -9.95
CA GLU A 194 -2.64 26.35 -8.70
C GLU A 194 -3.10 24.93 -8.93
N TYR A 195 -2.79 24.06 -7.95
CA TYR A 195 -3.14 22.65 -7.95
C TYR A 195 -3.79 22.27 -6.62
N TYR A 196 -4.76 21.38 -6.69
CA TYR A 196 -5.46 20.81 -5.56
C TYR A 196 -5.65 19.32 -5.77
N PHE A 197 -5.27 18.52 -4.77
CA PHE A 197 -5.49 17.07 -4.74
C PHE A 197 -6.01 16.64 -3.37
N GLU A 198 -6.72 15.52 -3.35
CA GLU A 198 -7.14 14.85 -2.12
C GLU A 198 -6.67 13.40 -2.12
N GLU A 199 -6.18 12.95 -0.97
CA GLU A 199 -6.03 11.53 -0.66
C GLU A 199 -7.17 11.15 0.31
N ARG A 200 -7.91 10.10 0.00
CA ARG A 200 -9.04 9.64 0.80
C ARG A 200 -8.81 8.19 1.21
N VAL A 201 -8.58 7.95 2.48
CA VAL A 201 -8.30 6.61 3.00
C VAL A 201 -9.25 6.31 4.15
N LYS A 202 -9.94 5.16 4.13
CA LYS A 202 -10.82 4.74 5.22
C LYS A 202 -10.06 4.70 6.55
N ALA A 203 -10.71 5.16 7.60
CA ALA A 203 -10.15 5.16 8.95
C ALA A 203 -10.28 3.76 9.60
N LEU A 204 -9.70 2.73 8.95
CA LEU A 204 -9.77 1.34 9.41
C LEU A 204 -8.82 1.09 10.59
N ARG A 205 -9.31 0.34 11.57
CA ARG A 205 -8.56 -0.08 12.74
C ARG A 205 -8.40 -1.60 12.76
N LEU A 206 -7.61 -2.12 13.69
CA LEU A 206 -7.37 -3.54 13.82
C LEU A 206 -8.66 -4.40 13.83
N PRO A 207 -9.74 -4.06 14.57
CA PRO A 207 -10.98 -4.86 14.53
C PRO A 207 -11.65 -4.93 13.15
N ASP A 208 -11.45 -3.93 12.29
CA ASP A 208 -11.99 -3.95 10.93
C ASP A 208 -11.21 -4.94 10.07
N PHE A 209 -9.89 -4.97 10.20
CA PHE A 209 -9.03 -5.95 9.52
C PHE A 209 -9.28 -7.38 10.03
N GLU A 210 -9.50 -7.57 11.34
CA GLU A 210 -9.85 -8.88 11.91
C GLU A 210 -11.09 -9.46 11.24
N LYS A 211 -12.16 -8.66 11.04
CA LYS A 211 -13.39 -9.08 10.33
C LYS A 211 -13.10 -9.48 8.89
N TYR A 212 -12.34 -8.64 8.13
CA TYR A 212 -11.97 -8.96 6.75
C TYR A 212 -11.17 -10.26 6.67
N PHE A 213 -10.22 -10.45 7.59
CA PHE A 213 -9.35 -11.61 7.58
C PHE A 213 -10.08 -12.89 7.94
N GLU A 214 -10.93 -12.87 8.97
CA GLU A 214 -11.77 -13.99 9.36
C GLU A 214 -12.67 -14.42 8.19
N ALA A 215 -13.36 -13.47 7.55
CA ALA A 215 -14.24 -13.74 6.42
C ALA A 215 -13.51 -14.38 5.22
N ASN A 216 -12.17 -14.17 5.11
CA ASN A 216 -11.35 -14.64 4.01
C ASN A 216 -10.34 -15.73 4.41
N LYS A 217 -10.56 -16.43 5.54
CA LYS A 217 -9.73 -17.54 6.02
C LYS A 217 -8.25 -17.16 6.20
N LEU A 218 -8.01 -15.98 6.75
CA LEU A 218 -6.71 -15.49 7.14
C LEU A 218 -6.64 -15.37 8.66
N LYS A 219 -5.64 -15.97 9.29
CA LYS A 219 -5.40 -15.90 10.74
C LYS A 219 -4.20 -14.99 11.01
N ILE A 220 -4.37 -13.94 11.79
CA ILE A 220 -3.30 -13.04 12.21
C ILE A 220 -2.26 -13.85 13.02
N VAL A 221 -0.99 -13.71 12.65
CA VAL A 221 0.15 -14.35 13.32
C VAL A 221 1.15 -13.36 13.91
N HIS A 222 1.25 -12.14 13.35
CA HIS A 222 2.04 -11.06 13.94
C HIS A 222 1.32 -9.72 13.77
N LEU A 223 1.48 -8.85 14.78
CA LEU A 223 1.11 -7.44 14.74
C LEU A 223 2.36 -6.62 15.06
N ARG A 224 2.69 -5.64 14.21
CA ARG A 224 3.87 -4.78 14.37
C ARG A 224 3.50 -3.32 14.23
N GLY A 225 4.23 -2.45 14.94
CA GLY A 225 3.87 -1.05 15.12
C GLY A 225 4.66 -0.06 14.27
N ASN A 226 5.77 -0.47 13.67
CA ASN A 226 6.66 0.37 12.86
C ASN A 226 7.51 -0.48 11.91
N TYR A 227 8.33 0.16 11.09
CA TYR A 227 9.22 -0.54 10.15
C TYR A 227 10.42 -1.23 10.79
N GLY A 228 10.70 -0.96 12.09
CA GLY A 228 11.60 -1.76 12.94
C GLY A 228 10.96 -3.06 13.41
N LEU A 229 9.67 -3.26 13.14
CA LEU A 229 8.84 -4.40 13.52
C LEU A 229 8.73 -4.62 15.05
N GLU A 230 8.74 -3.53 15.80
CA GLU A 230 8.37 -3.55 17.23
C GLU A 230 6.91 -3.97 17.40
N GLU A 231 6.55 -4.45 18.59
CA GLU A 231 5.17 -4.83 18.91
C GLU A 231 4.19 -3.67 18.68
N PHE A 232 3.01 -3.98 18.15
CA PHE A 232 1.97 -2.98 17.92
C PHE A 232 1.31 -2.55 19.23
N ASP A 233 1.29 -1.25 19.47
CA ASP A 233 0.48 -0.58 20.48
C ASP A 233 -0.39 0.48 19.81
N GLU A 234 -1.71 0.40 20.00
CA GLU A 234 -2.67 1.27 19.30
C GLU A 234 -2.45 2.76 19.61
N ASN A 235 -1.91 3.10 20.80
CA ASN A 235 -1.75 4.48 21.24
C ASN A 235 -0.45 5.13 20.73
N SER A 236 0.61 4.35 20.60
CA SER A 236 1.96 4.87 20.36
C SER A 236 2.56 4.50 18.99
N SER A 237 2.16 3.37 18.40
CA SER A 237 2.72 2.90 17.13
C SER A 237 2.44 3.84 15.96
N ASP A 238 3.40 3.96 15.04
CA ASP A 238 3.24 4.73 13.79
C ASP A 238 2.40 4.01 12.74
N ARG A 239 2.52 2.69 12.74
CA ARG A 239 1.91 1.81 11.75
C ARG A 239 1.06 0.73 12.41
N LEU A 240 0.22 0.10 11.61
CA LEU A 240 -0.42 -1.17 11.89
C LEU A 240 0.04 -2.14 10.79
N ILE A 241 1.02 -2.97 11.10
CA ILE A 241 1.55 -3.98 10.18
C ILE A 241 1.03 -5.33 10.63
N ILE A 242 0.26 -5.97 9.77
CA ILE A 242 -0.42 -7.24 10.05
C ILE A 242 0.20 -8.33 9.19
N VAL A 243 0.68 -9.39 9.80
CA VAL A 243 1.03 -10.63 9.09
C VAL A 243 -0.02 -11.66 9.40
N ALA A 244 -0.69 -12.17 8.37
CA ALA A 244 -1.73 -13.18 8.51
C ALA A 244 -1.39 -14.41 7.66
N ARG A 245 -1.77 -15.59 8.15
CA ARG A 245 -1.58 -16.89 7.50
C ARG A 245 -2.89 -17.39 6.92
N LYS A 246 -2.89 -17.88 5.69
CA LYS A 246 -4.02 -18.59 5.08
C LYS A 246 -4.22 -19.95 5.77
N ILE A 247 -5.46 -20.20 6.25
CA ILE A 247 -5.89 -21.42 6.92
C ILE A 247 -6.82 -22.25 6.03
#